data_0109fef98246d16071dc60b77c47081e
#
_entry.id   0109fef98246d16071dc60b77c47081e
#
_cell.length_a   1.000
_cell.length_b   1.000
_cell.length_c   1.000
_cell.angle_alpha   90.00
_cell.angle_beta   90.00
_cell.angle_gamma   90.00
#
_symmetry.space_group_name_H-M   'P 1'
#
loop_
_entity.id
_entity.type
_entity.pdbx_description
1 polymer ?
#
loop_
_entity_poly.entity_id
_entity_poly.type
_entity_poly.pdbx_seq_one_letter_code
_entity_poly.pdbx_strand_id
1 'polypeptide(L)'
;MKKILALTLCFLLLFTNTSYGQPNNIKTAIQDLDTVNNRVNLMIKEITGDEPLNINELTKDIKFCESILASNSKQISNAYSAETDIQLRRTYSTILYTIALYELSLSNMLVYINDDSKTSFFIDTCAVFKQGTISLHELKSENS
;
A
#
# COMPACT_ATOMS: atom_id res chain seq x y z
N MET A 1 -44.77 23.15 24.62
CA MET A 1 -44.53 21.84 24.01
C MET A 1 -43.93 21.90 22.61
N LYS A 2 -44.41 22.75 21.66
CA LYS A 2 -43.86 22.84 20.27
C LYS A 2 -42.41 23.30 20.19
N LYS A 3 -41.91 24.16 21.11
CA LYS A 3 -40.50 24.63 21.13
C LYS A 3 -39.51 23.57 21.63
N ILE A 4 -39.91 22.66 22.50
CA ILE A 4 -39.09 21.58 23.02
C ILE A 4 -38.93 20.50 21.94
N LEU A 5 -39.99 20.25 21.16
CA LEU A 5 -39.94 19.27 20.06
C LEU A 5 -38.99 19.71 18.94
N ALA A 6 -38.94 21.02 18.63
CA ALA A 6 -37.99 21.55 17.62
C ALA A 6 -36.54 21.47 18.08
N LEU A 7 -36.25 21.66 19.38
CA LEU A 7 -34.90 21.58 19.94
C LEU A 7 -34.39 20.15 19.93
N THR A 8 -35.23 19.16 20.25
CA THR A 8 -34.86 17.73 20.20
C THR A 8 -34.66 17.26 18.77
N LEU A 9 -35.42 17.77 17.79
CA LEU A 9 -35.24 17.44 16.37
C LEU A 9 -33.91 17.99 15.82
N CYS A 10 -33.53 19.23 16.19
CA CYS A 10 -32.23 19.81 15.84
C CYS A 10 -31.06 19.03 16.48
N PHE A 11 -31.22 18.55 17.72
CA PHE A 11 -30.17 17.76 18.38
C PHE A 11 -29.99 16.37 17.76
N LEU A 12 -31.09 15.75 17.29
CA LEU A 12 -31.03 14.47 16.55
C LEU A 12 -30.37 14.60 15.17
N LEU A 13 -30.46 15.74 14.51
CA LEU A 13 -29.81 16.00 13.23
C LEU A 13 -28.29 16.26 13.37
N LEU A 14 -27.82 16.65 14.57
CA LEU A 14 -26.39 16.83 14.83
C LEU A 14 -25.65 15.51 15.12
N PHE A 15 -26.37 14.41 15.35
CA PHE A 15 -25.81 13.07 15.54
C PHE A 15 -26.00 12.17 14.31
N THR A 16 -26.33 12.70 13.13
CA THR A 16 -26.06 11.96 11.92
C THR A 16 -24.54 11.85 11.80
N ASN A 17 -23.98 10.81 12.42
CA ASN A 17 -22.68 10.31 12.04
C ASN A 17 -22.73 10.13 10.53
N THR A 18 -22.23 11.11 9.80
CA THR A 18 -21.82 10.90 8.44
C THR A 18 -20.72 9.85 8.56
N SER A 19 -21.09 8.59 8.45
CA SER A 19 -20.15 7.55 8.10
C SER A 19 -19.60 7.99 6.73
N TYR A 20 -18.56 8.80 6.75
CA TYR A 20 -17.79 9.10 5.56
C TYR A 20 -17.25 7.75 5.12
N GLY A 21 -17.87 7.17 4.11
CA GLY A 21 -17.34 5.99 3.46
C GLY A 21 -15.88 6.27 3.14
N GLN A 22 -15.02 5.32 3.44
CA GLN A 22 -13.60 5.43 3.17
C GLN A 22 -13.37 5.99 1.75
N PRO A 23 -12.50 6.99 1.57
CA PRO A 23 -12.21 7.54 0.26
C PRO A 23 -11.82 6.43 -0.72
N ASN A 24 -12.42 6.42 -1.90
CA ASN A 24 -12.25 5.36 -2.89
C ASN A 24 -10.77 5.13 -3.28
N ASN A 25 -9.96 6.19 -3.23
CA ASN A 25 -8.52 6.13 -3.50
C ASN A 25 -7.74 5.29 -2.45
N ILE A 26 -8.13 5.31 -1.17
CA ILE A 26 -7.52 4.49 -0.11
C ILE A 26 -7.82 3.02 -0.39
N LYS A 27 -9.08 2.68 -0.66
CA LYS A 27 -9.49 1.31 -0.96
C LYS A 27 -8.76 0.76 -2.19
N THR A 28 -8.69 1.56 -3.26
CA THR A 28 -7.97 1.18 -4.49
C THR A 28 -6.48 0.98 -4.20
N ALA A 29 -5.85 1.91 -3.48
CA ALA A 29 -4.43 1.79 -3.14
C ALA A 29 -4.13 0.54 -2.31
N ILE A 30 -4.97 0.18 -1.33
CA ILE A 30 -4.81 -1.05 -0.55
C ILE A 30 -4.93 -2.30 -1.45
N GLN A 31 -5.87 -2.34 -2.39
CA GLN A 31 -6.03 -3.45 -3.33
C GLN A 31 -4.82 -3.58 -4.27
N ASP A 32 -4.31 -2.47 -4.75
CA ASP A 32 -3.13 -2.42 -5.61
C ASP A 32 -1.86 -2.85 -4.86
N LEU A 33 -1.70 -2.40 -3.61
CA LEU A 33 -0.61 -2.85 -2.73
C LEU A 33 -0.70 -4.35 -2.43
N ASP A 34 -1.90 -4.90 -2.28
CA ASP A 34 -2.10 -6.35 -2.11
C ASP A 34 -1.68 -7.12 -3.37
N THR A 35 -1.99 -6.57 -4.55
CA THR A 35 -1.54 -7.13 -5.84
C THR A 35 -0.01 -7.15 -5.94
N VAL A 36 0.64 -6.03 -5.58
CA VAL A 36 2.11 -5.95 -5.55
C VAL A 36 2.70 -6.92 -4.53
N ASN A 37 2.14 -6.98 -3.31
CA ASN A 37 2.58 -7.90 -2.26
C ASN A 37 2.57 -9.36 -2.74
N ASN A 38 1.48 -9.78 -3.38
CA ASN A 38 1.34 -11.14 -3.91
C ASN A 38 2.35 -11.41 -5.01
N ARG A 39 2.59 -10.45 -5.92
CA ARG A 39 3.54 -10.61 -7.01
C ARG A 39 4.99 -10.68 -6.51
N VAL A 40 5.38 -9.81 -5.57
CA VAL A 40 6.72 -9.85 -4.94
C VAL A 40 6.95 -11.17 -4.22
N ASN A 41 5.94 -11.68 -3.50
CA ASN A 41 6.04 -12.98 -2.84
C ASN A 41 6.24 -14.15 -3.83
N LEU A 42 5.61 -14.10 -5.00
CA LEU A 42 5.82 -15.09 -6.06
C LEU A 42 7.24 -15.00 -6.63
N MET A 43 7.74 -13.79 -6.92
CA MET A 43 9.10 -13.58 -7.39
C MET A 43 10.15 -14.10 -6.38
N ILE A 44 9.97 -13.84 -5.08
CA ILE A 44 10.85 -14.36 -4.02
C ILE A 44 10.85 -15.90 -4.04
N LYS A 45 9.69 -16.53 -4.19
CA LYS A 45 9.58 -17.99 -4.27
C LYS A 45 10.28 -18.56 -5.51
N GLU A 46 10.16 -17.89 -6.66
CA GLU A 46 10.85 -18.27 -7.88
C GLU A 46 12.37 -18.18 -7.70
N ILE A 47 12.87 -17.08 -7.11
CA ILE A 47 14.30 -16.87 -6.84
C ILE A 47 14.85 -17.93 -5.88
N THR A 48 14.07 -18.38 -4.91
CA THR A 48 14.50 -19.39 -3.91
C THR A 48 14.19 -20.82 -4.32
N GLY A 49 13.57 -21.03 -5.47
CA GLY A 49 13.28 -22.37 -5.99
C GLY A 49 14.51 -23.05 -6.64
N ASP A 50 14.33 -24.30 -7.02
CA ASP A 50 15.38 -25.11 -7.66
C ASP A 50 15.43 -24.95 -9.20
N GLU A 51 14.46 -24.24 -9.78
CA GLU A 51 14.34 -24.02 -11.22
C GLU A 51 15.25 -22.88 -11.70
N PRO A 52 15.77 -22.94 -12.95
CA PRO A 52 16.55 -21.85 -13.52
C PRO A 52 15.74 -20.54 -13.58
N LEU A 53 16.34 -19.44 -13.10
CA LEU A 53 15.68 -18.14 -13.08
C LEU A 53 15.37 -17.61 -14.50
N ASN A 54 14.13 -17.21 -14.71
CA ASN A 54 13.73 -16.47 -15.89
C ASN A 54 13.88 -14.95 -15.67
N ILE A 55 15.11 -14.43 -15.79
CA ILE A 55 15.43 -13.01 -15.53
C ILE A 55 14.55 -12.06 -16.34
N ASN A 56 14.20 -12.41 -17.59
CA ASN A 56 13.34 -11.57 -18.43
C ASN A 56 11.92 -11.47 -17.88
N GLU A 57 11.38 -12.55 -17.36
CA GLU A 57 10.05 -12.59 -16.75
C GLU A 57 10.01 -11.86 -15.41
N LEU A 58 10.99 -12.12 -14.54
CA LEU A 58 11.17 -11.40 -13.29
C LEU A 58 11.30 -9.88 -13.53
N THR A 59 12.06 -9.47 -14.53
CA THR A 59 12.22 -8.05 -14.87
C THR A 59 10.89 -7.42 -15.33
N LYS A 60 10.06 -8.15 -16.08
CA LYS A 60 8.72 -7.68 -16.47
C LYS A 60 7.80 -7.53 -15.26
N ASP A 61 7.84 -8.50 -14.35
CA ASP A 61 7.04 -8.48 -13.12
C ASP A 61 7.45 -7.33 -12.19
N ILE A 62 8.74 -7.07 -12.06
CA ILE A 62 9.25 -5.91 -11.32
C ILE A 62 8.70 -4.62 -11.94
N LYS A 63 8.83 -4.41 -13.25
CA LYS A 63 8.33 -3.22 -13.94
C LYS A 63 6.82 -3.05 -13.81
N PHE A 64 6.07 -4.14 -13.84
CA PHE A 64 4.62 -4.12 -13.61
C PHE A 64 4.30 -3.60 -12.20
N CYS A 65 4.96 -4.13 -11.17
CA CYS A 65 4.81 -3.67 -9.80
C CYS A 65 5.21 -2.20 -9.64
N GLU A 66 6.34 -1.78 -10.20
CA GLU A 66 6.80 -0.39 -10.18
C GLU A 66 5.78 0.56 -10.81
N SER A 67 5.13 0.17 -11.91
CA SER A 67 4.09 1.00 -12.55
C SER A 67 2.86 1.22 -11.67
N ILE A 68 2.44 0.18 -10.94
CA ILE A 68 1.34 0.27 -9.96
C ILE A 68 1.73 1.19 -8.81
N LEU A 69 2.93 0.99 -8.24
CA LEU A 69 3.41 1.79 -7.11
C LEU A 69 3.55 3.27 -7.49
N ALA A 70 4.12 3.59 -8.66
CA ALA A 70 4.27 4.96 -9.15
C ALA A 70 2.91 5.65 -9.36
N SER A 71 1.91 4.94 -9.91
CA SER A 71 0.55 5.46 -10.07
C SER A 71 -0.08 5.79 -8.71
N ASN A 72 -0.01 4.86 -7.76
CA ASN A 72 -0.55 5.05 -6.41
C ASN A 72 0.18 6.16 -5.65
N SER A 73 1.52 6.20 -5.73
CA SER A 73 2.34 7.22 -5.09
C SER A 73 1.89 8.63 -5.50
N LYS A 74 1.67 8.85 -6.81
CA LYS A 74 1.17 10.13 -7.33
C LYS A 74 -0.22 10.48 -6.82
N GLN A 75 -1.16 9.52 -6.87
CA GLN A 75 -2.55 9.75 -6.45
C GLN A 75 -2.64 10.03 -4.95
N ILE A 76 -1.97 9.22 -4.13
CA ILE A 76 -1.99 9.33 -2.67
C ILE A 76 -1.24 10.59 -2.20
N SER A 77 -0.12 10.97 -2.83
CA SER A 77 0.57 12.23 -2.51
C SER A 77 -0.31 13.45 -2.77
N ASN A 78 -1.06 13.45 -3.87
CA ASN A 78 -2.00 14.53 -4.16
C ASN A 78 -3.14 14.58 -3.13
N ALA A 79 -3.71 13.42 -2.76
CA ALA A 79 -4.75 13.33 -1.75
C ALA A 79 -4.24 13.77 -0.38
N TYR A 80 -3.05 13.32 0.03
CA TYR A 80 -2.39 13.73 1.27
C TYR A 80 -2.21 15.26 1.36
N SER A 81 -1.78 15.88 0.25
CA SER A 81 -1.51 17.32 0.21
C SER A 81 -2.79 18.17 0.32
N ALA A 82 -3.91 17.65 -0.16
CA ALA A 82 -5.20 18.33 -0.13
C ALA A 82 -6.02 18.04 1.15
N GLU A 83 -5.64 17.01 1.93
CA GLU A 83 -6.41 16.52 3.07
C GLU A 83 -6.14 17.36 4.32
N THR A 84 -7.19 17.69 5.07
CA THR A 84 -7.14 18.42 6.34
C THR A 84 -7.45 17.53 7.53
N ASP A 85 -8.15 16.41 7.33
CA ASP A 85 -8.43 15.44 8.38
C ASP A 85 -7.14 14.69 8.77
N ILE A 86 -6.82 14.73 10.05
CA ILE A 86 -5.55 14.21 10.58
C ILE A 86 -5.50 12.67 10.50
N GLN A 87 -6.64 11.99 10.61
CA GLN A 87 -6.71 10.52 10.53
C GLN A 87 -6.52 10.06 9.09
N LEU A 88 -7.18 10.70 8.14
CA LEU A 88 -7.01 10.43 6.71
C LEU A 88 -5.57 10.72 6.27
N ARG A 89 -4.98 11.83 6.72
CA ARG A 89 -3.56 12.12 6.44
C ARG A 89 -2.64 11.04 6.97
N ARG A 90 -2.92 10.51 8.18
CA ARG A 90 -2.14 9.40 8.74
C ARG A 90 -2.25 8.16 7.85
N THR A 91 -3.46 7.79 7.41
CA THR A 91 -3.67 6.67 6.50
C THR A 91 -2.92 6.84 5.18
N TYR A 92 -3.00 8.03 4.56
CA TYR A 92 -2.22 8.33 3.34
C TYR A 92 -0.71 8.22 3.57
N SER A 93 -0.19 8.72 4.71
CA SER A 93 1.23 8.57 5.06
C SER A 93 1.64 7.11 5.18
N THR A 94 0.81 6.26 5.80
CA THR A 94 1.10 4.83 5.94
C THR A 94 1.08 4.13 4.58
N ILE A 95 0.16 4.51 3.67
CA ILE A 95 0.15 4.00 2.29
C ILE A 95 1.45 4.39 1.56
N LEU A 96 1.87 5.66 1.63
CA LEU A 96 3.11 6.12 1.00
C LEU A 96 4.36 5.43 1.57
N TYR A 97 4.38 5.19 2.87
CA TYR A 97 5.45 4.42 3.52
C TYR A 97 5.48 2.97 3.01
N THR A 98 4.33 2.31 2.88
CA THR A 98 4.24 0.94 2.34
C THR A 98 4.70 0.88 0.89
N ILE A 99 4.33 1.88 0.06
CA ILE A 99 4.82 2.02 -1.31
C ILE A 99 6.35 2.09 -1.32
N ALA A 100 6.96 2.96 -0.52
CA ALA A 100 8.42 3.12 -0.46
C ALA A 100 9.14 1.83 -0.06
N LEU A 101 8.58 1.04 0.85
CA LEU A 101 9.12 -0.27 1.21
C LEU A 101 9.11 -1.24 0.03
N TYR A 102 8.00 -1.31 -0.72
CA TYR A 102 7.94 -2.19 -1.90
C TYR A 102 8.85 -1.71 -3.03
N GLU A 103 8.95 -0.40 -3.28
CA GLU A 103 9.89 0.14 -4.27
C GLU A 103 11.33 -0.23 -3.92
N LEU A 104 11.73 -0.10 -2.66
CA LEU A 104 13.07 -0.48 -2.20
C LEU A 104 13.31 -1.99 -2.35
N SER A 105 12.30 -2.81 -2.00
CA SER A 105 12.39 -4.26 -2.18
C SER A 105 12.59 -4.65 -3.64
N LEU A 106 11.81 -4.07 -4.57
CA LEU A 106 11.92 -4.33 -6.01
C LEU A 106 13.27 -3.85 -6.58
N SER A 107 13.75 -2.68 -6.14
CA SER A 107 15.06 -2.16 -6.54
C SER A 107 16.20 -3.09 -6.13
N ASN A 108 16.18 -3.57 -4.88
CA ASN A 108 17.18 -4.54 -4.39
C ASN A 108 17.08 -5.87 -5.14
N MET A 109 15.86 -6.36 -5.40
CA MET A 109 15.64 -7.56 -6.20
C MET A 109 16.22 -7.44 -7.60
N LEU A 110 16.02 -6.30 -8.26
CA LEU A 110 16.56 -6.02 -9.59
C LEU A 110 18.08 -6.06 -9.61
N VAL A 111 18.75 -5.55 -8.57
CA VAL A 111 20.21 -5.63 -8.44
C VAL A 111 20.66 -7.09 -8.35
N TYR A 112 19.99 -7.89 -7.52
CA TYR A 112 20.33 -9.29 -7.30
C TYR A 112 20.14 -10.15 -8.55
N ILE A 113 18.99 -10.03 -9.25
CA ILE A 113 18.74 -10.85 -10.45
C ILE A 113 19.66 -10.53 -11.61
N ASN A 114 20.29 -9.35 -11.66
CA ASN A 114 21.30 -8.98 -12.64
C ASN A 114 22.73 -9.40 -12.23
N ASP A 115 22.98 -9.64 -10.96
CA ASP A 115 24.28 -10.06 -10.42
C ASP A 115 24.04 -10.86 -9.12
N ASP A 116 23.90 -12.17 -9.25
CA ASP A 116 23.59 -13.09 -8.16
C ASP A 116 24.69 -13.20 -7.10
N SER A 117 25.91 -12.73 -7.40
CA SER A 117 26.99 -12.59 -6.42
C SER A 117 26.64 -11.58 -5.30
N LYS A 118 25.68 -10.69 -5.54
CA LYS A 118 25.20 -9.65 -4.60
C LYS A 118 24.10 -10.17 -3.68
N THR A 119 24.36 -11.27 -2.99
CA THR A 119 23.38 -11.93 -2.08
C THR A 119 22.84 -11.03 -0.97
N SER A 120 23.60 -10.01 -0.52
CA SER A 120 23.13 -9.03 0.46
C SER A 120 21.89 -8.27 -0.02
N PHE A 121 21.79 -7.94 -1.31
CA PHE A 121 20.63 -7.27 -1.86
C PHE A 121 19.38 -8.16 -1.82
N PHE A 122 19.52 -9.47 -2.00
CA PHE A 122 18.39 -10.38 -1.86
C PHE A 122 17.92 -10.51 -0.39
N ILE A 123 18.85 -10.52 0.55
CA ILE A 123 18.54 -10.51 1.98
C ILE A 123 17.78 -9.23 2.33
N ASP A 124 18.25 -8.06 1.86
CA ASP A 124 17.60 -6.77 2.05
C ASP A 124 16.23 -6.73 1.39
N THR A 125 16.08 -7.29 0.17
CA THR A 125 14.78 -7.49 -0.50
C THR A 125 13.78 -8.15 0.44
N CYS A 126 14.13 -9.31 0.99
CA CYS A 126 13.26 -10.08 1.88
C CYS A 126 12.92 -9.33 3.17
N ALA A 127 13.91 -8.65 3.76
CA ALA A 127 13.72 -7.89 5.00
C ALA A 127 12.77 -6.71 4.82
N VAL A 128 12.97 -5.91 3.75
CA VAL A 128 12.14 -4.75 3.45
C VAL A 128 10.75 -5.17 2.98
N PHE A 129 10.65 -6.24 2.16
CA PHE A 129 9.36 -6.82 1.76
C PHE A 129 8.53 -7.24 2.97
N LYS A 130 9.14 -7.90 3.95
CA LYS A 130 8.45 -8.29 5.19
C LYS A 130 7.88 -7.08 5.92
N GLN A 131 8.62 -5.98 6.01
CA GLN A 131 8.14 -4.74 6.62
C GLN A 131 6.95 -4.16 5.85
N GLY A 132 7.03 -4.14 4.50
CA GLY A 132 5.92 -3.73 3.63
C GLY A 132 4.66 -4.57 3.83
N THR A 133 4.82 -5.89 3.96
CA THR A 133 3.71 -6.83 4.23
C THR A 133 3.04 -6.54 5.58
N ILE A 134 3.83 -6.27 6.64
CA ILE A 134 3.30 -5.91 7.96
C ILE A 134 2.50 -4.61 7.88
N SER A 135 3.07 -3.57 7.25
CA SER A 135 2.40 -2.28 7.09
C SER A 135 1.10 -2.39 6.27
N LEU A 136 1.09 -3.21 5.21
CA LEU A 136 -0.12 -3.49 4.44
C LEU A 136 -1.19 -4.21 5.29
N HIS A 137 -0.79 -5.15 6.14
CA HIS A 137 -1.72 -5.85 7.02
C HIS A 137 -2.37 -4.88 8.02
N GLU A 138 -1.60 -3.97 8.60
CA GLU A 138 -2.12 -2.90 9.48
C GLU A 138 -3.12 -2.02 8.74
N LEU A 139 -2.78 -1.54 7.54
CA LEU A 139 -3.68 -0.77 6.68
C LEU A 139 -4.99 -1.51 6.41
N LYS A 140 -4.94 -2.81 6.12
CA LYS A 140 -6.15 -3.63 5.88
C LYS A 140 -7.01 -3.77 7.14
N SER A 141 -6.39 -3.93 8.31
CA SER A 141 -7.11 -4.08 9.58
C SER A 141 -7.78 -2.80 10.05
N GLU A 142 -7.17 -1.64 9.81
CA GLU A 142 -7.71 -0.34 10.18
C GLU A 142 -8.81 0.16 9.23
N ASN A 143 -8.89 -0.42 8.02
CA ASN A 143 -9.76 0.05 6.95
C ASN A 143 -10.77 -1.01 6.46
N SER A 144 -11.07 -2.02 7.28
CA SER A 144 -12.01 -3.12 7.00
C SER A 144 -13.42 -2.82 7.50
#